data_58462be6c30cfdce15e788af51f75446
#
_entry.id   58462be6c30cfdce15e788af51f75446
#
_cell.length_a   1.000
_cell.length_b   1.000
_cell.length_c   1.000
_cell.angle_alpha   90.00
_cell.angle_beta   90.00
_cell.angle_gamma   90.00
#
_symmetry.space_group_name_H-M   'P 1'
#
loop_
_entity.id
_entity.type
_entity.pdbx_description
1 polymer ?
#
loop_
_entity_poly.entity_id
_entity_poly.type
_entity_poly.pdbx_seq_one_letter_code
_entity_poly.pdbx_strand_id
1 'polypeptide(L)'
;MPLDTWFPLAVYYSDLPAAAQHKAALTEAILDLEASGSEPRNFPEMAWTGDLHGVEKVHTDPRFSWLVAQVETHVVTYLTELGLDLSQVDLYIQRAWPVVSRPQQEVGAHCHNTAHVSAVYYVAVPESGTDAAGCLTFLDDARPNEVSPGLGSENTDIIATWNYLNQDQALYLPAEGRLIVFPAKQRHGVTPNHTEELRLSLSFDIVLTAAPGQAAGAYEFLMPPPTQWQRFGPTP
;
A
#
# COMPACT_ATOMS: atom_id res chain seq x y z
N MET A 1 22.41 -5.75 28.14
CA MET A 1 22.86 -4.41 27.71
C MET A 1 21.74 -3.82 26.89
N PRO A 2 21.43 -2.53 27.00
CA PRO A 2 20.43 -1.89 26.15
C PRO A 2 20.94 -1.83 24.71
N LEU A 3 20.04 -2.01 23.76
CA LEU A 3 20.27 -1.78 22.33
C LEU A 3 19.47 -0.55 21.92
N ASP A 4 20.11 0.40 21.26
CA ASP A 4 19.42 1.49 20.58
C ASP A 4 19.08 1.06 19.15
N THR A 5 17.85 1.34 18.70
CA THR A 5 17.41 1.07 17.34
C THR A 5 17.21 2.38 16.60
N TRP A 6 17.77 2.47 15.40
CA TRP A 6 17.73 3.66 14.57
C TRP A 6 17.13 3.36 13.20
N PHE A 7 16.39 4.33 12.67
CA PHE A 7 15.79 4.27 11.32
C PHE A 7 14.75 3.15 11.12
N PRO A 8 13.85 2.94 12.09
CA PRO A 8 12.81 1.93 11.91
C PRO A 8 11.87 2.31 10.76
N LEU A 9 11.40 1.33 9.99
CA LEU A 9 10.28 1.50 9.09
C LEU A 9 9.01 1.73 9.92
N ALA A 10 8.31 2.84 9.68
CA ALA A 10 7.02 3.11 10.29
C ALA A 10 5.89 2.60 9.37
N VAL A 11 5.08 1.68 9.88
CA VAL A 11 3.87 1.18 9.23
C VAL A 11 2.69 1.45 10.18
N TYR A 12 1.70 2.19 9.70
CA TYR A 12 0.48 2.47 10.44
C TYR A 12 -0.60 1.47 10.05
N TYR A 13 -1.43 1.05 10.98
CA TYR A 13 -2.64 0.28 10.68
C TYR A 13 -3.80 0.64 11.61
N SER A 14 -5.02 0.48 11.10
CA SER A 14 -6.26 0.68 11.86
C SER A 14 -7.35 -0.26 11.37
N ASP A 15 -8.08 -0.87 12.29
CA ASP A 15 -9.28 -1.63 11.99
C ASP A 15 -10.48 -0.67 12.00
N LEU A 16 -11.12 -0.48 10.83
CA LEU A 16 -12.15 0.55 10.65
C LEU A 16 -13.49 0.10 11.28
N PRO A 17 -14.05 0.86 12.24
CA PRO A 17 -15.23 0.41 13.01
C PRO A 17 -16.47 0.10 12.17
N ALA A 18 -16.68 0.83 11.05
CA ALA A 18 -17.84 0.67 10.18
C ALA A 18 -17.62 -0.30 9.02
N ALA A 19 -16.46 -0.99 8.95
CA ALA A 19 -16.05 -1.83 7.82
C ALA A 19 -17.14 -2.86 7.42
N ALA A 20 -17.71 -3.56 8.39
CA ALA A 20 -18.73 -4.58 8.15
C ALA A 20 -20.00 -4.04 7.45
N GLN A 21 -20.35 -2.77 7.70
CA GLN A 21 -21.53 -2.12 7.10
C GLN A 21 -21.31 -1.82 5.60
N HIS A 22 -20.06 -1.61 5.19
CA HIS A 22 -19.69 -1.24 3.83
C HIS A 22 -19.18 -2.42 2.99
N LYS A 23 -18.87 -3.56 3.62
CA LYS A 23 -18.27 -4.73 2.97
C LYS A 23 -19.03 -5.17 1.72
N ALA A 24 -20.35 -5.40 1.83
CA ALA A 24 -21.16 -5.93 0.72
C ALA A 24 -21.15 -5.00 -0.49
N ALA A 25 -21.37 -3.70 -0.26
CA ALA A 25 -21.39 -2.70 -1.34
C ALA A 25 -20.00 -2.52 -2.00
N LEU A 26 -18.92 -2.52 -1.20
CA LEU A 26 -17.54 -2.45 -1.71
C LEU A 26 -17.18 -3.70 -2.50
N THR A 27 -17.59 -4.89 -2.03
CA THR A 27 -17.38 -6.16 -2.74
C THR A 27 -18.05 -6.14 -4.12
N GLU A 28 -19.32 -5.78 -4.19
CA GLU A 28 -20.07 -5.65 -5.45
C GLU A 28 -19.39 -4.66 -6.39
N ALA A 29 -19.04 -3.47 -5.89
CA ALA A 29 -18.40 -2.44 -6.70
C ALA A 29 -17.03 -2.86 -7.25
N ILE A 30 -16.21 -3.61 -6.48
CA ILE A 30 -14.92 -4.14 -6.94
C ILE A 30 -15.13 -5.16 -8.07
N LEU A 31 -16.06 -6.10 -7.90
CA LEU A 31 -16.32 -7.14 -8.90
C LEU A 31 -16.91 -6.55 -10.20
N ASP A 32 -17.74 -5.51 -10.11
CA ASP A 32 -18.22 -4.76 -11.27
C ASP A 32 -17.08 -4.09 -12.04
N LEU A 33 -16.13 -3.49 -11.31
CA LEU A 33 -14.96 -2.85 -11.91
C LEU A 33 -14.04 -3.90 -12.56
N GLU A 34 -13.82 -5.04 -11.93
CA GLU A 34 -13.06 -6.14 -12.53
C GLU A 34 -13.72 -6.62 -13.82
N ALA A 35 -15.04 -6.81 -13.81
CA ALA A 35 -15.78 -7.25 -14.99
C ALA A 35 -15.75 -6.23 -16.16
N SER A 36 -15.58 -4.94 -15.84
CA SER A 36 -15.49 -3.86 -16.84
C SER A 36 -14.05 -3.52 -17.25
N GLY A 37 -13.05 -4.05 -16.57
CA GLY A 37 -11.64 -3.84 -16.88
C GLY A 37 -11.21 -4.47 -18.20
N SER A 38 -10.02 -4.11 -18.66
CA SER A 38 -9.43 -4.73 -19.85
C SER A 38 -9.11 -6.21 -19.60
N GLU A 39 -9.02 -7.00 -20.69
CA GLU A 39 -8.67 -8.42 -20.64
C GLU A 39 -7.46 -8.69 -19.72
N PRO A 40 -7.51 -9.78 -18.95
CA PRO A 40 -6.43 -10.11 -18.03
C PRO A 40 -5.11 -10.34 -18.78
N ARG A 41 -4.00 -9.87 -18.20
CA ARG A 41 -2.68 -10.23 -18.69
C ARG A 41 -2.45 -11.74 -18.45
N ASN A 42 -1.67 -12.37 -19.33
CA ASN A 42 -1.41 -13.82 -19.30
C ASN A 42 -0.40 -14.22 -18.19
N PHE A 43 -0.70 -13.86 -16.94
CA PHE A 43 0.06 -14.28 -15.76
C PHE A 43 -0.93 -14.87 -14.74
N PRO A 44 -1.23 -16.16 -14.84
CA PRO A 44 -2.27 -16.80 -14.01
C PRO A 44 -1.96 -16.79 -12.52
N GLU A 45 -0.68 -16.72 -12.16
CA GLU A 45 -0.19 -16.61 -10.79
C GLU A 45 -0.31 -15.20 -10.18
N MET A 46 -0.60 -14.20 -11.00
CA MET A 46 -0.71 -12.82 -10.55
C MET A 46 -2.17 -12.44 -10.27
N ALA A 47 -2.39 -11.77 -9.14
CA ALA A 47 -3.68 -11.16 -8.85
C ALA A 47 -4.08 -10.13 -9.91
N TRP A 48 -5.36 -10.00 -10.18
CA TRP A 48 -5.86 -8.90 -10.99
C TRP A 48 -5.73 -7.59 -10.23
N THR A 49 -5.08 -6.60 -10.82
CA THR A 49 -4.91 -5.26 -10.25
C THR A 49 -5.47 -4.21 -11.21
N GLY A 50 -6.41 -3.39 -10.72
CA GLY A 50 -7.16 -2.45 -11.56
C GLY A 50 -6.28 -1.43 -12.29
N ASP A 51 -5.18 -0.98 -11.68
CA ASP A 51 -4.25 -0.01 -12.28
C ASP A 51 -3.58 -0.52 -13.58
N LEU A 52 -3.39 -1.83 -13.71
CA LEU A 52 -2.88 -2.44 -14.94
C LEU A 52 -3.97 -2.71 -15.98
N HIS A 53 -5.23 -2.51 -15.62
CA HIS A 53 -6.41 -2.82 -16.43
C HIS A 53 -7.31 -1.60 -16.69
N GLY A 54 -6.77 -0.37 -16.48
CA GLY A 54 -7.47 0.89 -16.73
C GLY A 54 -8.48 1.30 -15.64
N VAL A 55 -8.36 0.71 -14.44
CA VAL A 55 -9.22 0.97 -13.27
C VAL A 55 -8.37 1.54 -12.13
N GLU A 56 -7.83 2.74 -12.33
CA GLU A 56 -6.92 3.38 -11.36
C GLU A 56 -7.50 4.65 -10.72
N LYS A 57 -8.78 4.94 -10.89
CA LYS A 57 -9.45 6.16 -10.39
C LYS A 57 -10.63 5.86 -9.47
N VAL A 58 -10.54 4.81 -8.70
CA VAL A 58 -11.61 4.39 -7.77
C VAL A 58 -11.97 5.48 -6.76
N HIS A 59 -11.00 6.32 -6.38
CA HIS A 59 -11.23 7.46 -5.48
C HIS A 59 -12.20 8.53 -6.03
N THR A 60 -12.52 8.50 -7.32
CA THR A 60 -13.51 9.39 -7.94
C THR A 60 -14.90 8.75 -8.11
N ASP A 61 -15.03 7.45 -7.82
CA ASP A 61 -16.30 6.72 -7.90
C ASP A 61 -17.07 6.88 -6.57
N PRO A 62 -18.31 7.41 -6.59
CA PRO A 62 -19.10 7.63 -5.38
C PRO A 62 -19.33 6.38 -4.51
N ARG A 63 -19.29 5.18 -5.10
CA ARG A 63 -19.42 3.92 -4.35
C ARG A 63 -18.34 3.71 -3.29
N PHE A 64 -17.20 4.36 -3.46
CA PHE A 64 -16.05 4.26 -2.55
C PHE A 64 -15.87 5.48 -1.65
N SER A 65 -16.78 6.45 -1.67
CA SER A 65 -16.63 7.73 -0.96
C SER A 65 -16.37 7.57 0.55
N TRP A 66 -17.05 6.61 1.20
CA TRP A 66 -16.79 6.31 2.60
C TRP A 66 -15.34 5.89 2.83
N LEU A 67 -14.83 4.95 2.03
CA LEU A 67 -13.47 4.46 2.18
C LEU A 67 -12.43 5.54 1.87
N VAL A 68 -12.68 6.36 0.85
CA VAL A 68 -11.81 7.50 0.52
C VAL A 68 -11.65 8.43 1.73
N ALA A 69 -12.77 8.81 2.38
CA ALA A 69 -12.73 9.64 3.57
C ALA A 69 -11.98 8.99 4.75
N GLN A 70 -12.06 7.67 4.90
CA GLN A 70 -11.26 6.95 5.90
C GLN A 70 -9.77 6.99 5.56
N VAL A 71 -9.40 6.73 4.31
CA VAL A 71 -8.00 6.79 3.86
C VAL A 71 -7.42 8.18 4.09
N GLU A 72 -8.12 9.25 3.70
CA GLU A 72 -7.70 10.63 3.94
C GLU A 72 -7.44 10.89 5.42
N THR A 73 -8.36 10.50 6.29
CA THR A 73 -8.23 10.68 7.74
C THR A 73 -7.01 9.96 8.31
N HIS A 74 -6.82 8.70 7.93
CA HIS A 74 -5.75 7.87 8.48
C HIS A 74 -4.37 8.19 7.88
N VAL A 75 -4.30 8.66 6.63
CA VAL A 75 -3.06 9.20 6.04
C VAL A 75 -2.63 10.48 6.75
N VAL A 76 -3.56 11.39 7.05
CA VAL A 76 -3.28 12.59 7.86
C VAL A 76 -2.73 12.19 9.24
N THR A 77 -3.36 11.22 9.90
CA THR A 77 -2.87 10.70 11.19
C THR A 77 -1.46 10.14 11.06
N TYR A 78 -1.20 9.28 10.08
CA TYR A 78 0.12 8.70 9.84
C TYR A 78 1.21 9.75 9.63
N LEU A 79 0.95 10.73 8.77
CA LEU A 79 1.93 11.79 8.48
C LEU A 79 2.19 12.70 9.69
N THR A 80 1.15 12.96 10.50
CA THR A 80 1.28 13.71 11.75
C THR A 80 2.13 12.95 12.76
N GLU A 81 1.94 11.65 12.90
CA GLU A 81 2.76 10.80 13.79
C GLU A 81 4.22 10.71 13.32
N LEU A 82 4.46 10.84 12.00
CA LEU A 82 5.82 10.98 11.46
C LEU A 82 6.45 12.36 11.73
N GLY A 83 5.70 13.30 12.32
CA GLY A 83 6.16 14.64 12.67
C GLY A 83 6.08 15.67 11.54
N LEU A 84 5.29 15.43 10.48
CA LEU A 84 5.10 16.39 9.40
C LEU A 84 4.13 17.51 9.81
N ASP A 85 4.49 18.75 9.49
CA ASP A 85 3.59 19.90 9.55
C ASP A 85 2.74 19.95 8.28
N LEU A 86 1.51 19.47 8.35
CA LEU A 86 0.60 19.37 7.22
C LEU A 86 0.05 20.73 6.76
N SER A 87 0.31 21.82 7.48
CA SER A 87 0.01 23.17 6.99
C SER A 87 0.94 23.63 5.85
N GLN A 88 2.04 22.91 5.65
CA GLN A 88 3.07 23.22 4.65
C GLN A 88 2.92 22.45 3.35
N VAL A 89 1.97 21.51 3.27
CA VAL A 89 1.80 20.59 2.14
C VAL A 89 0.33 20.44 1.75
N ASP A 90 0.10 20.17 0.46
CA ASP A 90 -1.16 19.67 -0.03
C ASP A 90 -1.07 18.16 -0.26
N LEU A 91 -2.13 17.43 0.04
CA LEU A 91 -2.24 15.99 -0.12
C LEU A 91 -3.20 15.66 -1.27
N TYR A 92 -2.80 14.73 -2.13
CA TYR A 92 -3.60 14.27 -3.26
C TYR A 92 -3.62 12.74 -3.32
N ILE A 93 -4.79 12.14 -3.52
CA ILE A 93 -4.88 10.76 -3.98
C ILE A 93 -4.58 10.78 -5.48
N GLN A 94 -3.43 10.25 -5.88
CA GLN A 94 -2.99 10.21 -7.27
C GLN A 94 -3.70 9.09 -8.03
N ARG A 95 -3.75 7.91 -7.44
CA ARG A 95 -4.39 6.70 -7.97
C ARG A 95 -5.03 5.90 -6.84
N ALA A 96 -6.09 5.18 -7.18
CA ALA A 96 -6.66 4.16 -6.31
C ALA A 96 -7.28 3.06 -7.16
N TRP A 97 -7.00 1.80 -6.84
CA TRP A 97 -7.42 0.65 -7.64
C TRP A 97 -7.76 -0.56 -6.77
N PRO A 98 -8.66 -1.42 -7.26
CA PRO A 98 -8.97 -2.68 -6.61
C PRO A 98 -7.94 -3.76 -6.96
N VAL A 99 -7.77 -4.71 -6.05
CA VAL A 99 -6.99 -5.92 -6.23
C VAL A 99 -7.88 -7.12 -5.92
N VAL A 100 -8.01 -8.03 -6.91
CA VAL A 100 -8.75 -9.27 -6.78
C VAL A 100 -7.77 -10.44 -6.86
N SER A 101 -7.61 -11.16 -5.76
CA SER A 101 -6.71 -12.30 -5.67
C SER A 101 -7.50 -13.60 -5.53
N ARG A 102 -7.38 -14.46 -6.53
CA ARG A 102 -7.95 -15.82 -6.58
C ARG A 102 -7.01 -16.83 -5.96
N PRO A 103 -7.42 -18.11 -5.80
CA PRO A 103 -6.53 -19.16 -5.32
C PRO A 103 -5.18 -19.17 -6.03
N GLN A 104 -4.11 -19.27 -5.25
CA GLN A 104 -2.69 -19.29 -5.67
C GLN A 104 -2.17 -17.99 -6.32
N GLN A 105 -2.96 -16.92 -6.36
CA GLN A 105 -2.52 -15.63 -6.91
C GLN A 105 -1.81 -14.78 -5.85
N GLU A 106 -0.78 -14.07 -6.30
CA GLU A 106 0.06 -13.18 -5.50
C GLU A 106 0.21 -11.79 -6.14
N VAL A 107 0.86 -10.87 -5.42
CA VAL A 107 1.39 -9.61 -6.00
C VAL A 107 2.89 -9.61 -5.79
N GLY A 108 3.64 -9.64 -6.88
CA GLY A 108 5.11 -9.64 -6.86
C GLY A 108 5.71 -8.42 -6.15
N ALA A 109 6.92 -8.56 -5.65
CA ALA A 109 7.61 -7.50 -4.91
C ALA A 109 7.90 -6.28 -5.80
N HIS A 110 7.44 -5.09 -5.37
CA HIS A 110 7.54 -3.81 -6.08
C HIS A 110 7.58 -2.63 -5.11
N CYS A 111 7.71 -1.42 -5.64
CA CYS A 111 7.50 -0.15 -4.94
C CYS A 111 6.78 0.83 -5.86
N HIS A 112 6.19 1.89 -5.30
CA HIS A 112 5.45 2.89 -6.06
C HIS A 112 6.31 4.13 -6.26
N ASN A 113 6.96 4.23 -7.42
CA ASN A 113 7.96 5.27 -7.70
C ASN A 113 7.38 6.69 -7.87
N THR A 114 6.07 6.81 -8.09
CA THR A 114 5.40 8.10 -8.33
C THR A 114 4.57 8.58 -7.16
N ALA A 115 4.53 7.84 -6.06
CA ALA A 115 3.82 8.18 -4.83
C ALA A 115 4.77 8.38 -3.66
N HIS A 116 4.31 9.05 -2.61
CA HIS A 116 5.05 9.24 -1.36
C HIS A 116 4.53 8.33 -0.25
N VAL A 117 3.23 8.10 -0.21
CA VAL A 117 2.56 7.23 0.74
C VAL A 117 1.67 6.25 -0.03
N SER A 118 1.65 5.01 0.39
CA SER A 118 0.71 3.98 -0.08
C SER A 118 -0.19 3.54 1.05
N ALA A 119 -1.43 3.20 0.73
CA ALA A 119 -2.37 2.62 1.65
C ALA A 119 -3.06 1.41 1.03
N VAL A 120 -3.32 0.38 1.84
CA VAL A 120 -4.04 -0.84 1.45
C VAL A 120 -5.18 -1.07 2.43
N TYR A 121 -6.39 -1.26 1.90
CA TYR A 121 -7.57 -1.61 2.69
C TYR A 121 -8.09 -2.99 2.28
N TYR A 122 -8.34 -3.85 3.26
CA TYR A 122 -8.89 -5.20 3.06
C TYR A 122 -10.40 -5.19 3.15
N VAL A 123 -11.09 -5.44 2.02
CA VAL A 123 -12.55 -5.47 1.92
C VAL A 123 -13.11 -6.82 2.31
N ALA A 124 -12.55 -7.90 1.75
CA ALA A 124 -12.93 -9.26 2.06
C ALA A 124 -11.68 -10.14 2.14
N VAL A 125 -11.59 -10.89 3.23
CA VAL A 125 -10.46 -11.79 3.50
C VAL A 125 -11.02 -13.13 3.94
N PRO A 126 -10.81 -14.23 3.18
CA PRO A 126 -11.38 -15.53 3.47
C PRO A 126 -11.03 -16.05 4.86
N GLU A 127 -9.79 -16.08 5.21
CA GLU A 127 -9.29 -16.53 6.50
C GLU A 127 -8.59 -15.38 7.22
N SER A 128 -9.38 -14.39 7.65
CA SER A 128 -8.88 -13.17 8.29
C SER A 128 -8.00 -13.48 9.52
N GLY A 129 -6.82 -12.86 9.54
CA GLY A 129 -5.86 -13.05 10.62
C GLY A 129 -4.97 -14.29 10.47
N THR A 130 -5.02 -14.99 9.34
CA THR A 130 -4.11 -16.08 8.99
C THR A 130 -3.24 -15.72 7.79
N ASP A 131 -2.15 -16.44 7.58
CA ASP A 131 -1.28 -16.29 6.42
C ASP A 131 -1.84 -16.95 5.15
N ALA A 132 -2.82 -17.81 5.27
CA ALA A 132 -3.41 -18.53 4.15
C ALA A 132 -4.03 -17.64 3.09
N ALA A 133 -4.61 -16.49 3.47
CA ALA A 133 -5.20 -15.55 2.53
C ALA A 133 -4.21 -14.56 1.88
N GLY A 134 -2.91 -14.77 2.08
CA GLY A 134 -1.83 -13.93 1.55
C GLY A 134 -1.49 -12.72 2.43
N CYS A 135 -0.22 -12.62 2.83
CA CYS A 135 0.30 -11.54 3.68
C CYS A 135 0.84 -10.38 2.84
N LEU A 136 0.58 -9.14 3.28
CA LEU A 136 1.37 -8.00 2.83
C LEU A 136 2.76 -8.12 3.45
N THR A 137 3.79 -8.14 2.61
CA THR A 137 5.18 -8.27 3.02
C THR A 137 5.94 -7.00 2.74
N PHE A 138 6.78 -6.56 3.68
CA PHE A 138 7.75 -5.50 3.50
C PHE A 138 9.14 -6.10 3.52
N LEU A 139 9.97 -5.77 2.53
CA LEU A 139 11.31 -6.32 2.37
C LEU A 139 12.35 -5.32 2.88
N ASP A 140 13.31 -5.79 3.69
CA ASP A 140 14.46 -5.00 4.12
C ASP A 140 15.63 -5.20 3.13
N ASP A 141 15.68 -4.36 2.10
CA ASP A 141 16.78 -4.40 1.13
C ASP A 141 18.08 -3.83 1.70
N ALA A 142 18.02 -3.04 2.78
CA ALA A 142 19.19 -2.41 3.40
C ALA A 142 19.94 -3.33 4.35
N ARG A 143 19.21 -4.24 5.02
CA ARG A 143 19.74 -5.21 5.99
C ARG A 143 20.80 -4.63 6.95
N PRO A 144 20.49 -3.56 7.70
CA PRO A 144 21.49 -2.81 8.46
C PRO A 144 22.19 -3.62 9.55
N ASN A 145 21.57 -4.72 10.00
CA ASN A 145 22.11 -5.60 11.05
C ASN A 145 22.70 -6.90 10.51
N GLU A 146 22.80 -7.06 9.20
CA GLU A 146 23.45 -8.23 8.60
C GLU A 146 24.97 -8.12 8.80
N VAL A 147 25.53 -8.92 9.72
CA VAL A 147 26.95 -8.86 10.10
C VAL A 147 27.88 -9.53 9.08
N SER A 148 27.34 -10.36 8.20
CA SER A 148 28.06 -10.96 7.08
C SER A 148 27.07 -11.26 5.95
N PRO A 149 27.38 -10.94 4.69
CA PRO A 149 26.48 -11.16 3.55
C PRO A 149 25.97 -12.60 3.48
N GLY A 150 24.64 -12.76 3.39
CA GLY A 150 23.98 -14.06 3.35
C GLY A 150 23.75 -14.71 4.72
N LEU A 151 24.31 -14.16 5.80
CA LEU A 151 24.10 -14.69 7.13
C LEU A 151 22.68 -14.36 7.61
N GLY A 152 21.85 -15.40 7.75
CA GLY A 152 20.45 -15.25 8.14
C GLY A 152 19.46 -15.29 6.97
N SER A 153 19.86 -14.96 5.74
CA SER A 153 19.00 -15.10 4.56
C SER A 153 19.30 -16.36 3.75
N GLU A 154 20.58 -16.64 3.51
CA GLU A 154 21.03 -17.82 2.77
C GLU A 154 21.45 -18.96 3.72
N ASN A 155 21.92 -18.62 4.92
CA ASN A 155 22.28 -19.54 5.99
C ASN A 155 21.47 -19.23 7.25
N THR A 156 20.31 -19.86 7.36
CA THR A 156 19.36 -19.63 8.48
C THR A 156 19.69 -20.44 9.73
N ASP A 157 20.49 -21.51 9.63
CA ASP A 157 20.77 -22.44 10.73
C ASP A 157 21.55 -21.77 11.87
N ILE A 158 22.24 -20.67 11.58
CA ILE A 158 23.01 -19.92 12.57
C ILE A 158 22.15 -18.94 13.37
N ILE A 159 20.91 -18.68 12.97
CA ILE A 159 19.98 -17.77 13.65
C ILE A 159 19.20 -18.57 14.70
N ALA A 160 19.60 -18.41 15.95
CA ALA A 160 18.94 -19.10 17.07
C ALA A 160 17.54 -18.51 17.39
N THR A 161 17.32 -17.22 17.14
CA THR A 161 16.05 -16.54 17.43
C THR A 161 15.79 -15.45 16.40
N TRP A 162 14.69 -15.58 15.67
CA TRP A 162 14.21 -14.56 14.74
C TRP A 162 13.51 -13.43 15.50
N ASN A 163 13.82 -12.19 15.13
CA ASN A 163 13.20 -10.98 15.68
C ASN A 163 13.35 -9.81 14.69
N TYR A 164 12.75 -8.66 15.01
CA TYR A 164 12.72 -7.48 14.15
C TYR A 164 14.11 -6.87 13.82
N LEU A 165 15.19 -7.34 14.46
CA LEU A 165 16.56 -6.87 14.20
C LEU A 165 17.29 -7.72 13.15
N ASN A 166 16.84 -8.93 12.90
CA ASN A 166 17.51 -9.89 12.02
C ASN A 166 16.61 -10.51 10.94
N GLN A 167 15.33 -10.12 10.89
CA GLN A 167 14.44 -10.49 9.80
C GLN A 167 14.73 -9.64 8.57
N ASP A 168 14.68 -10.24 7.39
CA ASP A 168 14.79 -9.56 6.11
C ASP A 168 13.43 -9.17 5.50
N GLN A 169 12.35 -9.56 6.17
CA GLN A 169 10.99 -9.21 5.79
C GLN A 169 10.07 -9.11 7.00
N ALA A 170 9.09 -8.23 6.91
CA ALA A 170 7.98 -8.14 7.85
C ALA A 170 6.69 -8.57 7.17
N LEU A 171 5.91 -9.45 7.81
CA LEU A 171 4.64 -9.93 7.29
C LEU A 171 3.48 -9.34 8.10
N TYR A 172 2.49 -8.82 7.39
CA TYR A 172 1.23 -8.36 7.93
C TYR A 172 0.11 -9.30 7.51
N LEU A 173 -0.46 -10.00 8.47
CA LEU A 173 -1.61 -10.88 8.24
C LEU A 173 -2.78 -10.06 7.71
N PRO A 174 -3.45 -10.51 6.64
CA PRO A 174 -4.62 -9.84 6.13
C PRO A 174 -5.75 -9.89 7.16
N ALA A 175 -6.39 -8.76 7.40
CA ALA A 175 -7.52 -8.65 8.31
C ALA A 175 -8.62 -7.82 7.66
N GLU A 176 -9.82 -8.38 7.57
CA GLU A 176 -10.97 -7.70 6.99
C GLU A 176 -11.28 -6.41 7.76
N GLY A 177 -11.52 -5.33 7.03
CA GLY A 177 -11.73 -4.00 7.61
C GLY A 177 -10.47 -3.25 8.02
N ARG A 178 -9.28 -3.83 7.84
CA ARG A 178 -8.00 -3.20 8.18
C ARG A 178 -7.50 -2.31 7.06
N LEU A 179 -7.11 -1.10 7.43
CA LEU A 179 -6.35 -0.17 6.61
C LEU A 179 -4.89 -0.18 7.08
N ILE A 180 -3.94 -0.30 6.15
CA ILE A 180 -2.49 -0.21 6.40
C ILE A 180 -1.94 0.93 5.57
N VAL A 181 -1.09 1.80 6.19
CA VAL A 181 -0.45 2.96 5.54
C VAL A 181 1.05 2.89 5.75
N PHE A 182 1.82 3.13 4.68
CA PHE A 182 3.29 2.99 4.69
C PHE A 182 3.94 3.87 3.61
N PRO A 183 5.29 4.09 3.68
CA PRO A 183 5.99 4.85 2.65
C PRO A 183 5.94 4.13 1.30
N ALA A 184 5.52 4.79 0.24
CA ALA A 184 5.34 4.21 -1.10
C ALA A 184 6.63 3.64 -1.70
N LYS A 185 7.80 4.20 -1.34
CA LYS A 185 9.13 3.73 -1.74
C LYS A 185 9.53 2.40 -1.09
N GLN A 186 8.86 1.98 -0.01
CA GLN A 186 9.15 0.72 0.66
C GLN A 186 8.79 -0.44 -0.27
N ARG A 187 9.77 -1.29 -0.56
CA ARG A 187 9.56 -2.49 -1.37
C ARG A 187 8.67 -3.47 -0.63
N HIS A 188 7.61 -3.90 -1.28
CA HIS A 188 6.58 -4.75 -0.70
C HIS A 188 5.94 -5.65 -1.76
N GLY A 189 5.23 -6.65 -1.30
CA GLY A 189 4.49 -7.59 -2.14
C GLY A 189 3.37 -8.24 -1.34
N VAL A 190 2.69 -9.20 -1.93
CA VAL A 190 1.67 -9.99 -1.24
C VAL A 190 1.88 -11.46 -1.57
N THR A 191 2.02 -12.30 -0.55
CA THR A 191 2.18 -13.74 -0.71
C THR A 191 0.94 -14.39 -1.34
N PRO A 192 1.04 -15.59 -1.91
CA PRO A 192 -0.09 -16.26 -2.55
C PRO A 192 -1.30 -16.42 -1.63
N ASN A 193 -2.49 -16.33 -2.21
CA ASN A 193 -3.74 -16.70 -1.57
C ASN A 193 -3.90 -18.23 -1.64
N HIS A 194 -3.66 -18.92 -0.52
CA HIS A 194 -3.77 -20.38 -0.43
C HIS A 194 -5.17 -20.87 -0.08
N THR A 195 -6.18 -19.98 -0.07
CA THR A 195 -7.58 -20.33 0.14
C THR A 195 -8.28 -20.55 -1.20
N GLU A 196 -9.47 -21.15 -1.17
CA GLU A 196 -10.33 -21.36 -2.34
C GLU A 196 -11.24 -20.14 -2.63
N GLU A 197 -11.21 -19.12 -1.80
CA GLU A 197 -12.07 -17.95 -1.89
C GLU A 197 -11.30 -16.71 -2.37
N LEU A 198 -12.05 -15.66 -2.75
CA LEU A 198 -11.47 -14.40 -3.19
C LEU A 198 -10.96 -13.57 -2.00
N ARG A 199 -9.77 -13.01 -2.13
CA ARG A 199 -9.32 -11.89 -1.32
C ARG A 199 -9.49 -10.59 -2.12
N LEU A 200 -10.18 -9.61 -1.53
CA LEU A 200 -10.45 -8.31 -2.13
C LEU A 200 -9.82 -7.20 -1.30
N SER A 201 -9.04 -6.37 -1.95
CA SER A 201 -8.43 -5.18 -1.33
C SER A 201 -8.47 -3.99 -2.28
N LEU A 202 -8.23 -2.81 -1.71
CA LEU A 202 -8.09 -1.54 -2.44
C LEU A 202 -6.76 -0.92 -2.07
N SER A 203 -6.02 -0.47 -3.09
CA SER A 203 -4.75 0.21 -2.96
C SER A 203 -4.89 1.68 -3.33
N PHE A 204 -4.12 2.53 -2.65
CA PHE A 204 -4.12 3.98 -2.84
C PHE A 204 -2.69 4.49 -2.90
N ASP A 205 -2.43 5.38 -3.86
CA ASP A 205 -1.20 6.16 -3.97
C ASP A 205 -1.48 7.62 -3.63
N ILE A 206 -0.75 8.14 -2.64
CA ILE A 206 -0.88 9.48 -2.14
C ILE A 206 0.41 10.28 -2.43
N VAL A 207 0.23 11.51 -2.91
CA VAL A 207 1.30 12.43 -3.24
C VAL A 207 1.19 13.68 -2.38
N LEU A 208 2.32 14.12 -1.86
CA LEU A 208 2.48 15.39 -1.17
C LEU A 208 3.08 16.41 -2.15
N THR A 209 2.51 17.60 -2.19
CA THR A 209 3.05 18.73 -2.95
C THR A 209 3.23 19.92 -2.02
N ALA A 210 4.05 20.89 -2.42
CA ALA A 210 4.10 22.16 -1.72
C ALA A 210 2.74 22.85 -1.81
N ALA A 211 2.26 23.43 -0.71
CA ALA A 211 1.03 24.23 -0.71
C ALA A 211 1.21 25.51 -1.53
N PRO A 212 0.15 26.05 -2.18
CA PRO A 212 0.21 27.29 -2.92
C PRO A 212 0.73 28.43 -2.05
N GLY A 213 1.68 29.20 -2.59
CA GLY A 213 2.25 30.36 -1.90
C GLY A 213 3.39 30.06 -0.92
N GLN A 214 3.83 28.82 -0.83
CA GLN A 214 5.00 28.43 -0.04
C GLN A 214 6.31 28.99 -0.64
N ALA A 215 7.31 29.16 0.22
CA ALA A 215 8.61 29.69 -0.19
C ALA A 215 9.27 28.80 -1.26
N ALA A 216 9.98 29.43 -2.19
CA ALA A 216 10.67 28.75 -3.30
C ALA A 216 11.56 27.56 -2.87
N GLY A 217 12.17 27.62 -1.67
CA GLY A 217 12.98 26.51 -1.13
C GLY A 217 12.21 25.21 -0.87
N ALA A 218 10.89 25.25 -0.73
CA ALA A 218 10.09 24.04 -0.57
C ALA A 218 10.13 23.13 -1.83
N TYR A 219 10.34 23.73 -3.01
CA TYR A 219 10.35 23.00 -4.28
C TYR A 219 11.64 22.18 -4.53
N GLU A 220 12.62 22.30 -3.67
CA GLU A 220 13.78 21.39 -3.68
C GLU A 220 13.41 19.98 -3.20
N PHE A 221 12.36 19.84 -2.36
CA PHE A 221 11.98 18.61 -1.70
C PHE A 221 10.57 18.15 -2.06
N LEU A 222 9.69 19.08 -2.43
CA LEU A 222 8.29 18.83 -2.77
C LEU A 222 7.99 19.32 -4.19
N MET A 223 7.21 18.59 -4.93
CA MET A 223 6.72 19.04 -6.23
C MET A 223 5.82 20.27 -6.07
N PRO A 224 5.84 21.22 -7.01
CA PRO A 224 4.82 22.27 -7.04
C PRO A 224 3.44 21.66 -7.24
N PRO A 225 2.34 22.34 -6.81
CA PRO A 225 0.98 21.87 -7.03
C PRO A 225 0.71 21.56 -8.51
N PRO A 226 -0.02 20.49 -8.83
CA PRO A 226 -0.29 20.10 -10.23
C PRO A 226 -0.94 21.20 -11.07
N THR A 227 -1.68 22.12 -10.45
CA THR A 227 -2.30 23.29 -11.10
C THR A 227 -1.28 24.29 -11.65
N GLN A 228 -0.03 24.23 -11.24
CA GLN A 228 1.08 25.06 -11.73
C GLN A 228 1.87 24.41 -12.86
N TRP A 229 1.54 23.17 -13.23
CA TRP A 229 2.26 22.45 -14.27
C TRP A 229 1.79 22.89 -15.65
N GLN A 230 2.75 23.06 -16.56
CA GLN A 230 2.46 23.36 -17.96
C GLN A 230 2.57 22.09 -18.80
N ARG A 231 1.44 21.67 -19.37
CA ARG A 231 1.46 20.59 -20.36
C ARG A 231 2.07 21.12 -21.68
N PHE A 232 2.96 20.34 -22.30
CA PHE A 232 3.51 20.58 -23.63
C PHE A 232 3.65 19.24 -24.39
N GLY A 233 3.93 19.35 -25.69
CA GLY A 233 4.07 18.20 -26.57
C GLY A 233 2.91 18.08 -27.59
N PRO A 234 2.90 17.03 -28.43
CA PRO A 234 1.84 16.81 -29.40
C PRO A 234 0.49 16.73 -28.71
N THR A 235 -0.52 17.37 -29.30
CA THR A 235 -1.92 17.19 -28.88
C THR A 235 -2.36 15.79 -29.32
N PRO A 236 -3.05 15.02 -28.45
CA PRO A 236 -3.57 13.70 -28.79
C PRO A 236 -4.50 13.73 -29.97
#